data_bccaf82ab94f768a5899f579f6478cea
#
_entry.id   bccaf82ab94f768a5899f579f6478cea
#
_cell.length_a   1.000
_cell.length_b   1.000
_cell.length_c   1.000
_cell.angle_alpha   90.00
_cell.angle_beta   90.00
_cell.angle_gamma   90.00
#
_symmetry.space_group_name_H-M   'P 1'
#
loop_
_entity.id
_entity.type
_entity.pdbx_description
1 polymer ?
#
loop_
_entity_poly.entity_id
_entity_poly.type
_entity_poly.pdbx_seq_one_letter_code
_entity_poly.pdbx_strand_id
1 'polypeptide(L)'
;MIEEQYQNLKIESVIFKGVRLTGSEIEKRLLLESLSKITTLNKNKFIESLAYHFKDWLKKETVEESVKFFHKKSSSLQIPNNPETTISIMSYLIISLRRIAQKHYCDYNFDSTDLIEIESTKEFEVAKSIMYDYGNQERIIIPDVEIIYFSFYLISQRLMFSASDDHSISVPKELKDGVMKALKLLDQIYHLNFSEDEQLFSGLIMHLARDMYPLLFNFYIENYFITTIKKEYIQGYYMAVSFANDLKKSLHLHLPENEIGYIAIHFASFIERSKTKNVKIAILTSRHQSAGYLLKKELERRYTNASITTPICDKANFNEDSLSEYDLIISFGPISLQQQNIVAINGIPVEENYRMIDNIMKKMNYVFVTKIDYFTKKKYNNKENLLKDLLLGIGAPKMLESILDREEFSTTDISDGIAIPLDNCQ
;
A
#
# COMPACT_ATOMS: atom_id res chain seq x y z
N MET A 1 -19.02 0.20 11.04
CA MET A 1 -17.77 -0.58 11.23
C MET A 1 -17.85 -1.98 10.59
N ILE A 2 -18.69 -2.95 11.05
CA ILE A 2 -18.78 -4.27 10.38
C ILE A 2 -19.40 -4.15 8.98
N GLU A 3 -20.49 -3.41 8.82
CA GLU A 3 -21.16 -3.21 7.53
C GLU A 3 -20.36 -2.32 6.56
N GLU A 4 -19.48 -1.51 7.04
CA GLU A 4 -18.53 -0.72 6.24
C GLU A 4 -17.38 -1.60 5.70
N GLN A 5 -16.92 -2.55 6.50
CA GLN A 5 -15.83 -3.45 6.14
C GLN A 5 -16.31 -4.64 5.28
N TYR A 6 -17.55 -5.12 5.51
CA TYR A 6 -18.14 -6.27 4.84
C TYR A 6 -19.44 -5.86 4.14
N GLN A 7 -19.35 -5.49 2.87
CA GLN A 7 -20.44 -4.86 2.10
C GLN A 7 -21.69 -5.74 1.94
N ASN A 8 -21.53 -7.06 1.97
CA ASN A 8 -22.63 -8.01 1.82
C ASN A 8 -23.09 -8.60 3.16
N LEU A 9 -22.62 -8.06 4.30
CA LEU A 9 -23.11 -8.44 5.62
C LEU A 9 -24.08 -7.39 6.16
N LYS A 10 -25.15 -7.87 6.79
CA LYS A 10 -26.13 -7.03 7.49
C LYS A 10 -26.36 -7.57 8.88
N ILE A 11 -26.41 -6.66 9.86
CA ILE A 11 -26.74 -6.96 11.25
C ILE A 11 -28.20 -6.63 11.48
N GLU A 12 -29.00 -7.66 11.67
CA GLU A 12 -30.45 -7.53 11.93
C GLU A 12 -30.76 -7.76 13.41
N SER A 13 -31.44 -6.82 14.03
CA SER A 13 -31.98 -7.02 15.39
C SER A 13 -33.27 -7.82 15.31
N VAL A 14 -33.30 -9.00 15.92
CA VAL A 14 -34.50 -9.85 15.96
C VAL A 14 -35.14 -9.77 17.36
N ILE A 15 -36.35 -9.23 17.41
CA ILE A 15 -37.08 -8.99 18.64
C ILE A 15 -37.12 -10.30 19.46
N PHE A 16 -36.75 -10.24 20.74
CA PHE A 16 -36.66 -11.35 21.69
C PHE A 16 -35.68 -12.48 21.32
N LYS A 17 -34.90 -12.38 20.24
CA LYS A 17 -33.94 -13.40 19.81
C LYS A 17 -32.48 -12.91 19.75
N GLY A 18 -32.27 -11.59 19.91
CA GLY A 18 -30.93 -10.99 19.86
C GLY A 18 -30.58 -10.46 18.48
N VAL A 19 -29.36 -10.65 18.06
CA VAL A 19 -28.81 -10.14 16.80
C VAL A 19 -28.58 -11.29 15.81
N ARG A 20 -28.97 -11.09 14.56
CA ARG A 20 -28.74 -12.02 13.47
C ARG A 20 -27.82 -11.39 12.43
N LEU A 21 -26.82 -12.15 12.01
CA LEU A 21 -25.94 -11.80 10.90
C LEU A 21 -26.45 -12.47 9.62
N THR A 22 -26.82 -11.67 8.61
CA THR A 22 -27.29 -12.15 7.30
C THR A 22 -26.32 -11.70 6.21
N GLY A 23 -26.32 -12.39 5.07
CA GLY A 23 -25.50 -12.08 3.90
C GLY A 23 -24.55 -13.20 3.50
N SER A 24 -23.48 -12.84 2.78
CA SER A 24 -22.52 -13.75 2.16
C SER A 24 -21.87 -14.71 3.18
N GLU A 25 -21.82 -15.99 2.82
CA GLU A 25 -21.17 -17.00 3.68
C GLU A 25 -19.68 -16.77 3.82
N ILE A 26 -19.01 -16.35 2.74
CA ILE A 26 -17.58 -16.06 2.76
C ILE A 26 -17.26 -14.90 3.72
N GLU A 27 -18.03 -13.81 3.66
CA GLU A 27 -17.81 -12.67 4.54
C GLU A 27 -18.10 -13.00 6.01
N LYS A 28 -19.07 -13.88 6.28
CA LYS A 28 -19.30 -14.41 7.65
C LYS A 28 -18.09 -15.14 8.17
N ARG A 29 -17.45 -15.98 7.35
CA ARG A 29 -16.23 -16.72 7.74
C ARG A 29 -15.06 -15.80 7.96
N LEU A 30 -14.86 -14.80 7.10
CA LEU A 30 -13.80 -13.79 7.25
C LEU A 30 -14.01 -12.96 8.52
N LEU A 31 -15.23 -12.54 8.80
CA LEU A 31 -15.55 -11.85 10.06
C LEU A 31 -15.25 -12.72 11.29
N LEU A 32 -15.65 -13.99 11.30
CA LEU A 32 -15.35 -14.92 12.39
C LEU A 32 -13.84 -15.11 12.58
N GLU A 33 -13.10 -15.18 11.48
CA GLU A 33 -11.65 -15.31 11.47
C GLU A 33 -10.99 -14.04 12.04
N SER A 34 -11.41 -12.84 11.63
CA SER A 34 -10.89 -11.58 12.16
C SER A 34 -11.14 -11.44 13.67
N LEU A 35 -12.34 -11.82 14.13
CA LEU A 35 -12.68 -11.82 15.56
C LEU A 35 -11.81 -12.81 16.35
N SER A 36 -11.43 -13.93 15.76
CA SER A 36 -10.53 -14.90 16.40
C SER A 36 -9.11 -14.35 16.57
N LYS A 37 -8.64 -13.51 15.67
CA LYS A 37 -7.31 -12.89 15.72
C LYS A 37 -7.17 -11.82 16.80
N ILE A 38 -8.16 -10.96 16.95
CA ILE A 38 -8.14 -9.84 17.91
C ILE A 38 -7.81 -10.32 19.33
N THR A 39 -8.17 -11.55 19.64
CA THR A 39 -8.04 -12.14 20.98
C THR A 39 -6.79 -12.99 21.15
N THR A 40 -6.03 -13.24 20.07
CA THR A 40 -4.92 -14.21 20.03
C THR A 40 -3.54 -13.53 20.01
N LEU A 41 -3.31 -12.52 20.81
CA LEU A 41 -1.99 -11.87 20.96
C LEU A 41 -0.90 -12.80 21.53
N ASN A 42 -1.28 -13.98 22.06
CA ASN A 42 -0.33 -14.92 22.64
C ASN A 42 -0.39 -16.28 21.91
N LYS A 43 0.63 -16.53 21.06
CA LYS A 43 0.76 -17.75 20.23
C LYS A 43 0.62 -19.06 21.02
N ASN A 44 1.06 -19.09 22.27
CA ASN A 44 0.97 -20.28 23.14
C ASN A 44 -0.44 -20.57 23.64
N LYS A 45 -1.37 -19.63 23.47
CA LYS A 45 -2.78 -19.76 23.89
C LYS A 45 -3.75 -19.80 22.72
N PHE A 46 -3.26 -19.98 21.49
CA PHE A 46 -4.10 -19.96 20.29
C PHE A 46 -5.26 -20.96 20.38
N ILE A 47 -4.97 -22.22 20.69
CA ILE A 47 -6.00 -23.28 20.81
C ILE A 47 -7.00 -22.94 21.91
N GLU A 48 -6.53 -22.48 23.07
CA GLU A 48 -7.36 -22.09 24.20
C GLU A 48 -8.24 -20.87 23.86
N SER A 49 -7.67 -19.89 23.17
CA SER A 49 -8.37 -18.70 22.75
C SER A 49 -9.47 -19.02 21.72
N LEU A 50 -9.14 -19.81 20.68
CA LEU A 50 -10.10 -20.23 19.67
C LEU A 50 -11.24 -21.07 20.30
N ALA A 51 -10.90 -22.03 21.15
CA ALA A 51 -11.87 -22.84 21.86
C ALA A 51 -12.72 -22.03 22.85
N TYR A 52 -12.16 -21.00 23.49
CA TYR A 52 -12.89 -20.12 24.39
C TYR A 52 -13.92 -19.26 23.67
N HIS A 53 -13.51 -18.63 22.55
CA HIS A 53 -14.40 -17.74 21.78
C HIS A 53 -15.51 -18.48 21.06
N PHE A 54 -15.24 -19.71 20.65
CA PHE A 54 -16.21 -20.54 19.94
C PHE A 54 -16.71 -21.71 20.75
N LYS A 55 -16.64 -21.64 22.10
CA LYS A 55 -16.99 -22.76 23.04
C LYS A 55 -18.37 -23.39 22.82
N ASP A 56 -19.35 -22.58 22.42
CA ASP A 56 -20.70 -23.02 22.13
C ASP A 56 -20.86 -23.65 20.75
N TRP A 57 -19.80 -23.53 19.92
CA TRP A 57 -19.79 -23.89 18.51
C TRP A 57 -18.67 -24.90 18.17
N LEU A 58 -17.49 -24.77 18.78
CA LEU A 58 -16.34 -25.66 18.61
C LEU A 58 -15.91 -26.25 19.93
N LYS A 59 -15.82 -27.59 19.96
CA LYS A 59 -15.21 -28.27 21.10
C LYS A 59 -13.68 -28.12 21.03
N LYS A 60 -13.03 -28.04 22.20
CA LYS A 60 -11.58 -27.89 22.30
C LYS A 60 -10.84 -29.04 21.60
N GLU A 61 -11.33 -30.27 21.77
CA GLU A 61 -10.77 -31.47 21.14
C GLU A 61 -10.77 -31.37 19.61
N THR A 62 -11.86 -30.86 19.01
CA THR A 62 -11.97 -30.64 17.55
C THR A 62 -10.95 -29.62 17.07
N VAL A 63 -10.73 -28.55 17.83
CA VAL A 63 -9.71 -27.54 17.50
C VAL A 63 -8.31 -28.17 17.55
N GLU A 64 -8.00 -28.92 18.60
CA GLU A 64 -6.70 -29.59 18.76
C GLU A 64 -6.42 -30.61 17.64
N GLU A 65 -7.42 -31.40 17.25
CA GLU A 65 -7.31 -32.35 16.13
C GLU A 65 -7.07 -31.64 14.80
N SER A 66 -7.82 -30.59 14.52
CA SER A 66 -7.65 -29.78 13.30
C SER A 66 -6.27 -29.11 13.25
N VAL A 67 -5.76 -28.63 14.38
CA VAL A 67 -4.41 -28.06 14.48
C VAL A 67 -3.34 -29.12 14.21
N LYS A 68 -3.46 -30.31 14.81
CA LYS A 68 -2.53 -31.43 14.56
C LYS A 68 -2.55 -31.87 13.10
N PHE A 69 -3.74 -31.97 12.51
CA PHE A 69 -3.93 -32.28 11.10
C PHE A 69 -3.23 -31.26 10.21
N PHE A 70 -3.47 -29.96 10.43
CA PHE A 70 -2.86 -28.89 9.65
C PHE A 70 -1.33 -28.90 9.77
N HIS A 71 -0.76 -29.03 10.96
CA HIS A 71 0.68 -29.08 11.14
C HIS A 71 1.32 -30.26 10.40
N LYS A 72 0.70 -31.42 10.42
CA LYS A 72 1.16 -32.58 9.65
C LYS A 72 1.16 -32.27 8.14
N LYS A 73 0.09 -31.63 7.65
CA LYS A 73 -0.06 -31.29 6.24
C LYS A 73 0.86 -30.15 5.81
N SER A 74 0.97 -29.09 6.60
CA SER A 74 1.81 -27.92 6.27
C SER A 74 3.26 -28.32 6.05
N SER A 75 3.79 -29.24 6.86
CA SER A 75 5.15 -29.77 6.68
C SER A 75 5.32 -30.56 5.39
N SER A 76 4.31 -31.38 5.02
CA SER A 76 4.37 -32.18 3.79
C SER A 76 4.17 -31.34 2.51
N LEU A 77 3.43 -30.25 2.59
CA LEU A 77 3.12 -29.35 1.47
C LEU A 77 4.06 -28.14 1.37
N GLN A 78 5.10 -28.10 2.22
CA GLN A 78 6.09 -27.01 2.26
C GLN A 78 5.46 -25.62 2.45
N ILE A 79 4.35 -25.53 3.21
CA ILE A 79 3.74 -24.25 3.54
C ILE A 79 4.73 -23.45 4.42
N PRO A 80 5.03 -22.19 4.06
CA PRO A 80 5.96 -21.38 4.83
C PRO A 80 5.56 -21.25 6.29
N ASN A 81 6.49 -21.52 7.20
CA ASN A 81 6.21 -21.50 8.64
C ASN A 81 6.36 -20.09 9.23
N ASN A 82 5.45 -19.19 8.84
CA ASN A 82 5.27 -17.91 9.52
C ASN A 82 4.18 -18.10 10.59
N PRO A 83 4.46 -17.87 11.88
CA PRO A 83 3.49 -18.12 12.94
C PRO A 83 2.17 -17.35 12.80
N GLU A 84 2.20 -16.12 12.33
CA GLU A 84 0.98 -15.30 12.15
C GLU A 84 0.13 -15.81 11.01
N THR A 85 0.76 -16.06 9.86
CA THR A 85 0.12 -16.65 8.69
C THR A 85 -0.44 -18.04 9.00
N THR A 86 0.32 -18.86 9.73
CA THR A 86 -0.12 -20.19 10.15
C THR A 86 -1.38 -20.12 11.00
N ILE A 87 -1.44 -19.23 12.00
CA ILE A 87 -2.61 -19.01 12.85
C ILE A 87 -3.82 -18.57 12.01
N SER A 88 -3.63 -17.65 11.08
CA SER A 88 -4.68 -17.16 10.19
C SER A 88 -5.26 -18.28 9.33
N ILE A 89 -4.41 -19.06 8.68
CA ILE A 89 -4.83 -20.19 7.82
C ILE A 89 -5.57 -21.24 8.64
N MET A 90 -5.06 -21.56 9.82
CA MET A 90 -5.71 -22.53 10.72
C MET A 90 -7.07 -22.04 11.21
N SER A 91 -7.18 -20.77 11.62
CA SER A 91 -8.46 -20.18 12.04
C SER A 91 -9.49 -20.26 10.93
N TYR A 92 -9.15 -19.80 9.74
CA TYR A 92 -10.05 -19.83 8.59
C TYR A 92 -10.43 -21.26 8.19
N LEU A 93 -9.47 -22.19 8.17
CA LEU A 93 -9.71 -23.60 7.86
C LEU A 93 -10.71 -24.22 8.86
N ILE A 94 -10.48 -24.08 10.17
CA ILE A 94 -11.35 -24.64 11.21
C ILE A 94 -12.77 -24.08 11.10
N ILE A 95 -12.89 -22.76 10.90
CA ILE A 95 -14.18 -22.10 10.73
C ILE A 95 -14.88 -22.66 9.47
N SER A 96 -14.17 -22.73 8.34
CA SER A 96 -14.72 -23.24 7.08
C SER A 96 -15.20 -24.67 7.21
N LEU A 97 -14.39 -25.57 7.75
CA LEU A 97 -14.73 -26.98 7.92
C LEU A 97 -15.96 -27.16 8.83
N ARG A 98 -16.07 -26.35 9.89
CA ARG A 98 -17.25 -26.37 10.76
C ARG A 98 -18.51 -25.90 10.04
N ARG A 99 -18.39 -24.84 9.22
CA ARG A 99 -19.50 -24.31 8.43
C ARG A 99 -19.95 -25.33 7.37
N ILE A 100 -19.01 -25.99 6.71
CA ILE A 100 -19.28 -27.07 5.75
C ILE A 100 -20.02 -28.25 6.44
N ALA A 101 -19.56 -28.66 7.62
CA ALA A 101 -20.23 -29.70 8.40
C ALA A 101 -21.69 -29.34 8.78
N GLN A 102 -21.99 -28.06 8.90
CA GLN A 102 -23.33 -27.52 9.13
C GLN A 102 -24.12 -27.27 7.83
N LYS A 103 -23.59 -27.66 6.67
CA LYS A 103 -24.17 -27.44 5.33
C LYS A 103 -24.35 -25.98 4.95
N HIS A 104 -23.51 -25.12 5.47
CA HIS A 104 -23.40 -23.73 5.03
C HIS A 104 -22.24 -23.61 4.03
N TYR A 105 -22.56 -23.56 2.76
CA TYR A 105 -21.60 -23.50 1.67
C TYR A 105 -21.48 -22.08 1.12
N CYS A 106 -20.29 -21.77 0.58
CA CYS A 106 -20.10 -20.55 -0.20
C CYS A 106 -20.87 -20.62 -1.52
N ASP A 107 -21.29 -19.46 -2.03
CA ASP A 107 -22.01 -19.38 -3.30
C ASP A 107 -21.06 -19.65 -4.47
N TYR A 108 -21.55 -20.36 -5.50
CA TYR A 108 -20.78 -20.63 -6.72
C TYR A 108 -21.04 -19.53 -7.75
N ASN A 109 -20.07 -18.61 -7.89
CA ASN A 109 -20.17 -17.46 -8.80
C ASN A 109 -18.92 -17.31 -9.70
N PHE A 110 -18.39 -18.43 -10.19
CA PHE A 110 -17.20 -18.44 -11.06
C PHE A 110 -17.56 -18.79 -12.48
N ASP A 111 -16.89 -18.17 -13.44
CA ASP A 111 -16.94 -18.63 -14.80
C ASP A 111 -15.85 -19.69 -15.10
N SER A 112 -15.92 -20.31 -16.28
CA SER A 112 -14.98 -21.37 -16.66
C SER A 112 -13.54 -20.88 -16.84
N THR A 113 -13.35 -19.60 -17.14
CA THR A 113 -12.03 -18.99 -17.36
C THR A 113 -11.33 -18.77 -16.03
N ASP A 114 -12.05 -18.21 -15.05
CA ASP A 114 -11.55 -17.98 -13.68
C ASP A 114 -11.09 -19.30 -13.04
N LEU A 115 -11.84 -20.39 -13.26
CA LEU A 115 -11.51 -21.69 -12.71
C LEU A 115 -10.19 -22.24 -13.24
N ILE A 116 -9.95 -22.17 -14.56
CA ILE A 116 -8.71 -22.69 -15.16
C ILE A 116 -7.47 -22.00 -14.58
N GLU A 117 -7.54 -20.69 -14.41
CA GLU A 117 -6.40 -19.94 -13.87
C GLU A 117 -6.12 -20.28 -12.41
N ILE A 118 -7.16 -20.40 -11.56
CA ILE A 118 -7.03 -20.75 -10.15
C ILE A 118 -6.52 -22.18 -9.99
N GLU A 119 -7.05 -23.13 -10.74
CA GLU A 119 -6.65 -24.52 -10.67
C GLU A 119 -5.17 -24.74 -11.06
N SER A 120 -4.57 -23.78 -11.77
CA SER A 120 -3.13 -23.81 -12.10
C SER A 120 -2.21 -23.34 -10.97
N THR A 121 -2.77 -22.76 -9.89
CA THR A 121 -1.97 -22.21 -8.78
C THR A 121 -1.51 -23.27 -7.79
N LYS A 122 -0.36 -23.04 -7.15
CA LYS A 122 0.14 -23.91 -6.08
C LYS A 122 -0.78 -23.90 -4.86
N GLU A 123 -1.37 -22.76 -4.57
CA GLU A 123 -2.34 -22.58 -3.50
C GLU A 123 -3.57 -23.46 -3.69
N PHE A 124 -4.03 -23.62 -4.93
CA PHE A 124 -5.14 -24.53 -5.23
C PHE A 124 -4.76 -26.01 -5.00
N GLU A 125 -3.58 -26.45 -5.42
CA GLU A 125 -3.09 -27.80 -5.12
C GLU A 125 -3.03 -28.06 -3.61
N VAL A 126 -2.51 -27.08 -2.84
CA VAL A 126 -2.44 -27.14 -1.38
C VAL A 126 -3.85 -27.20 -0.78
N ALA A 127 -4.75 -26.30 -1.18
CA ALA A 127 -6.13 -26.28 -0.73
C ALA A 127 -6.85 -27.60 -0.98
N LYS A 128 -6.71 -28.12 -2.21
CA LYS A 128 -7.29 -29.40 -2.63
C LYS A 128 -6.80 -30.56 -1.76
N SER A 129 -5.48 -30.66 -1.56
CA SER A 129 -4.90 -31.71 -0.73
C SER A 129 -5.40 -31.66 0.72
N ILE A 130 -5.46 -30.47 1.33
CA ILE A 130 -5.92 -30.30 2.71
C ILE A 130 -7.39 -30.66 2.82
N MET A 131 -8.24 -30.10 1.94
CA MET A 131 -9.69 -30.27 2.01
C MET A 131 -10.11 -31.73 1.74
N TYR A 132 -9.54 -32.38 0.72
CA TYR A 132 -9.85 -33.78 0.45
C TYR A 132 -9.42 -34.72 1.57
N ASP A 133 -8.22 -34.55 2.13
CA ASP A 133 -7.76 -35.43 3.19
C ASP A 133 -8.58 -35.24 4.46
N TYR A 134 -8.99 -34.02 4.78
CA TYR A 134 -9.88 -33.78 5.89
C TYR A 134 -11.28 -34.37 5.63
N GLY A 135 -11.84 -34.16 4.43
CA GLY A 135 -13.11 -34.75 4.03
C GLY A 135 -13.11 -36.29 4.15
N ASN A 136 -12.04 -36.93 3.74
CA ASN A 136 -11.87 -38.38 3.87
C ASN A 136 -11.78 -38.84 5.34
N GLN A 137 -11.02 -38.09 6.18
CA GLN A 137 -10.88 -38.39 7.59
C GLN A 137 -12.20 -38.26 8.33
N GLU A 138 -12.98 -37.22 8.11
CA GLU A 138 -14.23 -36.92 8.78
C GLU A 138 -15.46 -37.52 8.06
N ARG A 139 -15.27 -38.16 6.92
CA ARG A 139 -16.35 -38.69 6.05
C ARG A 139 -17.36 -37.62 5.63
N ILE A 140 -16.84 -36.42 5.31
CA ILE A 140 -17.61 -35.26 4.84
C ILE A 140 -17.30 -35.04 3.38
N ILE A 141 -18.33 -34.85 2.55
CA ILE A 141 -18.17 -34.41 1.15
C ILE A 141 -17.93 -32.91 1.16
N ILE A 142 -16.77 -32.50 0.66
CA ILE A 142 -16.40 -31.09 0.51
C ILE A 142 -16.68 -30.68 -0.94
N PRO A 143 -17.59 -29.70 -1.19
CA PRO A 143 -17.84 -29.19 -2.52
C PRO A 143 -16.60 -28.49 -3.11
N ASP A 144 -16.42 -28.56 -4.43
CA ASP A 144 -15.28 -27.93 -5.14
C ASP A 144 -15.22 -26.41 -4.92
N VAL A 145 -16.36 -25.74 -4.80
CA VAL A 145 -16.43 -24.32 -4.47
C VAL A 145 -15.69 -23.97 -3.16
N GLU A 146 -15.70 -24.85 -2.18
CA GLU A 146 -15.01 -24.65 -0.90
C GLU A 146 -13.49 -24.72 -1.06
N ILE A 147 -13.01 -25.57 -1.97
CA ILE A 147 -11.59 -25.68 -2.31
C ILE A 147 -11.13 -24.40 -2.98
N ILE A 148 -11.92 -23.86 -3.90
CA ILE A 148 -11.65 -22.60 -4.60
C ILE A 148 -11.56 -21.46 -3.59
N TYR A 149 -12.55 -21.30 -2.72
CA TYR A 149 -12.51 -20.24 -1.70
C TYR A 149 -11.36 -20.39 -0.71
N PHE A 150 -11.00 -21.61 -0.35
CA PHE A 150 -9.82 -21.83 0.50
C PHE A 150 -8.52 -21.52 -0.25
N SER A 151 -8.45 -21.78 -1.56
CA SER A 151 -7.29 -21.37 -2.36
C SER A 151 -7.16 -19.85 -2.45
N PHE A 152 -8.25 -19.10 -2.64
CA PHE A 152 -8.23 -17.63 -2.56
C PHE A 152 -7.73 -17.13 -1.20
N TYR A 153 -8.18 -17.77 -0.12
CA TYR A 153 -7.67 -17.42 1.19
C TYR A 153 -6.16 -17.67 1.31
N LEU A 154 -5.65 -18.79 0.79
CA LEU A 154 -4.21 -19.08 0.77
C LEU A 154 -3.44 -18.05 -0.08
N ILE A 155 -3.96 -17.68 -1.25
CA ILE A 155 -3.39 -16.62 -2.10
C ILE A 155 -3.32 -15.30 -1.31
N SER A 156 -4.39 -14.93 -0.61
CA SER A 156 -4.45 -13.71 0.19
C SER A 156 -3.41 -13.67 1.32
N GLN A 157 -3.01 -14.83 1.83
CA GLN A 157 -1.95 -14.93 2.86
C GLN A 157 -0.54 -14.73 2.30
N ARG A 158 -0.39 -14.53 0.97
CA ARG A 158 0.89 -14.24 0.30
C ARG A 158 1.98 -15.27 0.64
N LEU A 159 1.61 -16.53 0.57
CA LEU A 159 2.55 -17.62 0.83
C LEU A 159 3.66 -17.61 -0.20
N MET A 160 4.90 -17.49 0.27
CA MET A 160 6.09 -17.61 -0.57
C MET A 160 6.48 -19.10 -0.62
N PHE A 161 5.93 -19.84 -1.55
CA PHE A 161 6.49 -21.14 -1.93
C PHE A 161 7.87 -20.92 -2.56
N SER A 162 8.75 -21.91 -2.61
CA SER A 162 10.16 -21.69 -2.96
C SER A 162 10.36 -20.90 -4.28
N ALA A 163 11.43 -20.12 -4.37
CA ALA A 163 11.75 -19.26 -5.53
C ALA A 163 11.94 -20.02 -6.86
N SER A 164 11.94 -21.37 -6.84
CA SER A 164 12.01 -22.25 -8.01
C SER A 164 10.63 -22.54 -8.62
N ASP A 165 9.54 -22.25 -7.90
CA ASP A 165 8.19 -22.46 -8.38
C ASP A 165 7.73 -21.22 -9.16
N ASP A 166 8.39 -20.97 -10.29
CA ASP A 166 8.05 -19.93 -11.27
C ASP A 166 6.81 -20.35 -12.08
N HIS A 167 5.71 -20.69 -11.39
CA HIS A 167 4.40 -20.68 -11.99
C HIS A 167 4.03 -19.23 -12.19
N SER A 168 4.46 -18.69 -13.33
CA SER A 168 4.14 -17.34 -13.77
C SER A 168 2.62 -17.18 -13.78
N ILE A 169 2.08 -16.46 -12.78
CA ILE A 169 0.70 -16.00 -12.82
C ILE A 169 0.52 -15.33 -14.19
N SER A 170 -0.38 -15.86 -15.01
CA SER A 170 -0.67 -15.24 -16.29
C SER A 170 -1.26 -13.86 -16.02
N VAL A 171 -0.51 -12.83 -16.38
CA VAL A 171 -0.97 -11.44 -16.17
C VAL A 171 -1.79 -11.01 -17.37
N PRO A 172 -3.09 -10.73 -17.21
CA PRO A 172 -3.94 -10.27 -18.30
C PRO A 172 -3.36 -9.02 -18.96
N LYS A 173 -3.46 -8.94 -20.29
CA LYS A 173 -2.97 -7.80 -21.05
C LYS A 173 -3.67 -6.50 -20.62
N GLU A 174 -4.97 -6.59 -20.38
CA GLU A 174 -5.81 -5.49 -19.93
C GLU A 174 -5.31 -4.88 -18.63
N LEU A 175 -4.84 -5.71 -17.69
CA LEU A 175 -4.26 -5.25 -16.43
C LEU A 175 -2.94 -4.52 -16.69
N LYS A 176 -2.05 -5.06 -17.54
CA LYS A 176 -0.78 -4.40 -17.90
C LYS A 176 -1.02 -3.04 -18.54
N ASP A 177 -1.94 -2.98 -19.49
CA ASP A 177 -2.27 -1.75 -20.23
C ASP A 177 -2.92 -0.71 -19.28
N GLY A 178 -3.81 -1.15 -18.38
CA GLY A 178 -4.44 -0.30 -17.38
C GLY A 178 -3.45 0.28 -16.37
N VAL A 179 -2.55 -0.54 -15.82
CA VAL A 179 -1.49 -0.10 -14.91
C VAL A 179 -0.55 0.90 -15.61
N MET A 180 -0.12 0.60 -16.82
CA MET A 180 0.74 1.50 -17.59
C MET A 180 0.05 2.85 -17.86
N LYS A 181 -1.24 2.84 -18.21
CA LYS A 181 -2.03 4.06 -18.41
C LYS A 181 -2.13 4.87 -17.14
N ALA A 182 -2.42 4.24 -16.02
CA ALA A 182 -2.51 4.91 -14.72
C ALA A 182 -1.16 5.54 -14.31
N LEU A 183 -0.04 4.83 -14.50
CA LEU A 183 1.29 5.39 -14.24
C LEU A 183 1.61 6.61 -15.10
N LYS A 184 1.27 6.58 -16.40
CA LYS A 184 1.44 7.75 -17.30
C LYS A 184 0.60 8.95 -16.88
N LEU A 185 -0.61 8.75 -16.34
CA LEU A 185 -1.40 9.83 -15.79
C LEU A 185 -0.73 10.43 -14.53
N LEU A 186 -0.20 9.56 -13.67
CA LEU A 186 0.57 10.02 -12.50
C LEU A 186 1.85 10.79 -12.91
N ASP A 187 2.53 10.39 -13.98
CA ASP A 187 3.69 11.15 -14.51
C ASP A 187 3.32 12.59 -14.84
N GLN A 188 2.14 12.80 -15.45
CA GLN A 188 1.66 14.12 -15.78
C GLN A 188 1.29 14.95 -14.54
N ILE A 189 0.69 14.32 -13.53
CA ILE A 189 0.26 14.98 -12.31
C ILE A 189 1.44 15.35 -11.42
N TYR A 190 2.38 14.43 -11.26
CA TYR A 190 3.47 14.56 -10.30
C TYR A 190 4.80 14.96 -10.91
N HIS A 191 4.87 15.07 -12.24
CA HIS A 191 6.10 15.39 -12.99
C HIS A 191 7.26 14.45 -12.65
N LEU A 192 6.95 13.15 -12.49
CA LEU A 192 7.90 12.07 -12.26
C LEU A 192 7.79 11.03 -13.38
N ASN A 193 8.74 10.10 -13.43
CA ASN A 193 8.81 9.07 -14.47
C ASN A 193 8.41 7.70 -13.89
N PHE A 194 7.21 7.57 -13.35
CA PHE A 194 6.69 6.30 -12.80
C PHE A 194 6.58 5.22 -13.87
N SER A 195 6.13 5.62 -15.08
CA SER A 195 5.90 4.67 -16.18
C SER A 195 7.19 4.12 -16.79
N GLU A 196 8.36 4.75 -16.52
CA GLU A 196 9.67 4.32 -16.98
C GLU A 196 10.40 3.44 -15.95
N ASP A 197 9.91 3.35 -14.70
CA ASP A 197 10.53 2.51 -13.65
C ASP A 197 10.03 1.07 -13.75
N GLU A 198 10.84 0.18 -14.32
CA GLU A 198 10.52 -1.24 -14.49
C GLU A 198 10.25 -1.96 -13.16
N GLN A 199 10.92 -1.55 -12.08
CA GLN A 199 10.76 -2.16 -10.77
C GLN A 199 9.40 -1.78 -10.15
N LEU A 200 8.97 -0.54 -10.30
CA LEU A 200 7.64 -0.10 -9.88
C LEU A 200 6.57 -0.81 -10.70
N PHE A 201 6.69 -0.77 -12.04
CA PHE A 201 5.73 -1.38 -12.94
C PHE A 201 5.58 -2.89 -12.66
N SER A 202 6.68 -3.64 -12.65
CA SER A 202 6.63 -5.08 -12.41
C SER A 202 6.12 -5.41 -11.00
N GLY A 203 6.52 -4.64 -9.97
CA GLY A 203 6.03 -4.81 -8.61
C GLY A 203 4.52 -4.61 -8.50
N LEU A 204 3.97 -3.56 -9.11
CA LEU A 204 2.53 -3.30 -9.15
C LEU A 204 1.76 -4.38 -9.91
N ILE A 205 2.27 -4.80 -11.07
CA ILE A 205 1.65 -5.86 -11.89
C ILE A 205 1.60 -7.18 -11.13
N MET A 206 2.70 -7.61 -10.52
CA MET A 206 2.75 -8.87 -9.77
C MET A 206 1.85 -8.82 -8.53
N HIS A 207 1.80 -7.67 -7.85
CA HIS A 207 0.91 -7.46 -6.73
C HIS A 207 -0.56 -7.59 -7.16
N LEU A 208 -0.98 -6.80 -8.15
CA LEU A 208 -2.36 -6.78 -8.60
C LEU A 208 -2.80 -8.10 -9.26
N ALA A 209 -1.95 -8.73 -10.08
CA ALA A 209 -2.28 -10.01 -10.71
C ALA A 209 -2.52 -11.10 -9.67
N ARG A 210 -1.73 -11.11 -8.58
CA ARG A 210 -1.90 -12.06 -7.48
C ARG A 210 -3.17 -11.82 -6.68
N ASP A 211 -3.45 -10.56 -6.39
CA ASP A 211 -4.56 -10.19 -5.52
C ASP A 211 -5.87 -9.98 -6.29
N MET A 212 -5.86 -10.05 -7.63
CA MET A 212 -7.02 -9.82 -8.49
C MET A 212 -8.19 -10.76 -8.15
N TYR A 213 -7.95 -12.06 -8.03
CA TYR A 213 -9.00 -13.02 -7.68
C TYR A 213 -9.53 -12.82 -6.26
N PRO A 214 -8.68 -12.73 -5.21
CA PRO A 214 -9.17 -12.36 -3.88
C PRO A 214 -10.03 -11.10 -3.90
N LEU A 215 -9.64 -10.06 -4.63
CA LEU A 215 -10.38 -8.80 -4.71
C LEU A 215 -11.73 -8.94 -5.42
N LEU A 216 -11.79 -9.66 -6.54
CA LEU A 216 -13.04 -9.90 -7.28
C LEU A 216 -14.08 -10.66 -6.42
N PHE A 217 -13.63 -11.51 -5.50
CA PHE A 217 -14.49 -12.29 -4.62
C PHE A 217 -14.60 -11.74 -3.21
N ASN A 218 -14.28 -10.45 -3.01
CA ASN A 218 -14.37 -9.73 -1.73
C ASN A 218 -13.56 -10.36 -0.59
N PHE A 219 -12.43 -10.99 -0.92
CA PHE A 219 -11.45 -11.36 0.09
C PHE A 219 -10.65 -10.13 0.47
N TYR A 220 -10.98 -9.54 1.61
CA TYR A 220 -10.24 -8.40 2.12
C TYR A 220 -8.99 -8.87 2.84
N ILE A 221 -7.83 -8.46 2.33
CA ILE A 221 -6.54 -8.67 2.98
C ILE A 221 -6.38 -7.59 4.03
N GLU A 222 -6.27 -7.98 5.29
CA GLU A 222 -6.06 -7.03 6.37
C GLU A 222 -4.63 -6.50 6.33
N ASN A 223 -4.48 -5.17 6.35
CA ASN A 223 -3.19 -4.52 6.39
C ASN A 223 -2.95 -3.92 7.78
N TYR A 224 -2.27 -4.66 8.64
CA TYR A 224 -1.96 -4.22 10.02
C TYR A 224 -1.09 -2.96 10.06
N PHE A 225 -0.45 -2.60 8.96
CA PHE A 225 0.44 -1.45 8.88
C PHE A 225 -0.23 -0.21 8.27
N ILE A 226 -1.53 -0.28 7.93
CA ILE A 226 -2.20 0.80 7.19
C ILE A 226 -2.07 2.16 7.87
N THR A 227 -2.24 2.22 9.19
CA THR A 227 -2.09 3.46 9.97
C THR A 227 -0.65 3.98 9.92
N THR A 228 0.34 3.09 10.03
CA THR A 228 1.76 3.44 9.93
C THR A 228 2.09 3.91 8.51
N ILE A 229 1.57 3.22 7.48
CA ILE A 229 1.79 3.58 6.08
C ILE A 229 1.25 4.98 5.79
N LYS A 230 0.03 5.27 6.20
CA LYS A 230 -0.59 6.59 6.05
C LYS A 230 0.21 7.70 6.73
N LYS A 231 0.84 7.41 7.86
CA LYS A 231 1.60 8.38 8.65
C LYS A 231 3.02 8.57 8.15
N GLU A 232 3.75 7.48 7.93
CA GLU A 232 5.19 7.54 7.63
C GLU A 232 5.48 7.61 6.11
N TYR A 233 4.59 7.04 5.26
CA TYR A 233 4.74 7.00 3.81
C TYR A 233 3.64 7.77 3.08
N ILE A 234 3.31 8.94 3.62
CA ILE A 234 2.18 9.77 3.20
C ILE A 234 2.17 10.05 1.68
N GLN A 235 3.32 10.36 1.09
CA GLN A 235 3.44 10.62 -0.35
C GLN A 235 3.12 9.37 -1.18
N GLY A 236 3.69 8.22 -0.80
CA GLY A 236 3.40 6.95 -1.46
C GLY A 236 1.92 6.58 -1.36
N TYR A 237 1.30 6.86 -0.20
CA TYR A 237 -0.13 6.61 -0.01
C TYR A 237 -1.00 7.47 -0.94
N TYR A 238 -0.66 8.73 -1.12
CA TYR A 238 -1.38 9.62 -2.03
C TYR A 238 -1.29 9.19 -3.49
N MET A 239 -0.09 8.81 -3.93
CA MET A 239 0.10 8.25 -5.26
C MET A 239 -0.72 6.99 -5.45
N ALA A 240 -0.75 6.11 -4.44
CA ALA A 240 -1.53 4.88 -4.46
C ALA A 240 -3.05 5.14 -4.54
N VAL A 241 -3.57 6.13 -3.81
CA VAL A 241 -4.99 6.53 -3.90
C VAL A 241 -5.32 7.04 -5.30
N SER A 242 -4.48 7.91 -5.89
CA SER A 242 -4.67 8.40 -7.25
C SER A 242 -4.64 7.26 -8.27
N PHE A 243 -3.65 6.38 -8.15
CA PHE A 243 -3.50 5.19 -8.97
C PHE A 243 -4.73 4.27 -8.89
N ALA A 244 -5.22 3.97 -7.69
CA ALA A 244 -6.39 3.14 -7.46
C ALA A 244 -7.66 3.74 -8.09
N ASN A 245 -7.82 5.07 -8.00
CA ASN A 245 -8.94 5.77 -8.64
C ASN A 245 -8.90 5.66 -10.17
N ASP A 246 -7.72 5.73 -10.77
CA ASP A 246 -7.55 5.56 -12.22
C ASP A 246 -7.83 4.12 -12.66
N LEU A 247 -7.42 3.12 -11.88
CA LEU A 247 -7.76 1.71 -12.14
C LEU A 247 -9.28 1.45 -12.01
N LYS A 248 -9.93 2.06 -11.02
CA LYS A 248 -11.41 1.97 -10.89
C LYS A 248 -12.11 2.50 -12.13
N LYS A 249 -11.66 3.65 -12.67
CA LYS A 249 -12.25 4.27 -13.87
C LYS A 249 -11.97 3.49 -15.14
N SER A 250 -10.77 2.92 -15.30
CA SER A 250 -10.31 2.29 -16.53
C SER A 250 -10.58 0.79 -16.61
N LEU A 251 -10.50 0.06 -15.49
CA LEU A 251 -10.65 -1.39 -15.41
C LEU A 251 -11.84 -1.83 -14.56
N HIS A 252 -12.61 -0.88 -13.98
CA HIS A 252 -13.65 -1.15 -12.99
C HIS A 252 -13.14 -1.95 -11.77
N LEU A 253 -11.82 -1.92 -11.53
CA LEU A 253 -11.18 -2.61 -10.41
C LEU A 253 -11.26 -1.73 -9.16
N HIS A 254 -12.05 -2.15 -8.18
CA HIS A 254 -12.16 -1.48 -6.89
C HIS A 254 -11.11 -2.04 -5.92
N LEU A 255 -10.18 -1.19 -5.50
CA LEU A 255 -9.15 -1.55 -4.53
C LEU A 255 -9.57 -1.07 -3.13
N PRO A 256 -9.73 -1.95 -2.14
CA PRO A 256 -10.01 -1.54 -0.77
C PRO A 256 -8.80 -0.83 -0.14
N GLU A 257 -9.03 -0.09 0.93
CA GLU A 257 -8.01 0.73 1.60
C GLU A 257 -6.75 -0.06 2.00
N ASN A 258 -6.93 -1.28 2.46
CA ASN A 258 -5.82 -2.16 2.81
C ASN A 258 -4.89 -2.45 1.63
N GLU A 259 -5.45 -2.67 0.44
CA GLU A 259 -4.69 -2.88 -0.80
C GLU A 259 -4.01 -1.59 -1.27
N ILE A 260 -4.69 -0.45 -1.16
CA ILE A 260 -4.09 0.86 -1.42
C ILE A 260 -2.84 1.06 -0.52
N GLY A 261 -2.91 0.61 0.74
CA GLY A 261 -1.76 0.64 1.64
C GLY A 261 -0.57 -0.19 1.13
N TYR A 262 -0.79 -1.40 0.64
CA TYR A 262 0.29 -2.20 0.07
C TYR A 262 0.86 -1.58 -1.22
N ILE A 263 0.00 -1.05 -2.09
CA ILE A 263 0.41 -0.31 -3.29
C ILE A 263 1.22 0.93 -2.92
N ALA A 264 0.87 1.61 -1.82
CA ALA A 264 1.61 2.76 -1.32
C ALA A 264 3.07 2.46 -0.99
N ILE A 265 3.39 1.24 -0.53
CA ILE A 265 4.77 0.82 -0.28
C ILE A 265 5.57 0.71 -1.58
N HIS A 266 4.97 0.28 -2.69
CA HIS A 266 5.64 0.29 -3.99
C HIS A 266 5.99 1.71 -4.43
N PHE A 267 5.05 2.66 -4.29
CA PHE A 267 5.32 4.08 -4.57
C PHE A 267 6.35 4.68 -3.61
N ALA A 268 6.28 4.37 -2.31
CA ALA A 268 7.28 4.82 -1.34
C ALA A 268 8.68 4.30 -1.70
N SER A 269 8.79 3.04 -2.11
CA SER A 269 10.06 2.46 -2.58
C SER A 269 10.59 3.16 -3.83
N PHE A 270 9.71 3.51 -4.78
CA PHE A 270 10.07 4.32 -5.94
C PHE A 270 10.60 5.70 -5.53
N ILE A 271 9.91 6.40 -4.62
CA ILE A 271 10.34 7.71 -4.11
C ILE A 271 11.72 7.61 -3.47
N GLU A 272 11.97 6.60 -2.63
CA GLU A 272 13.29 6.41 -2.01
C GLU A 272 14.40 6.15 -3.03
N ARG A 273 14.13 5.33 -4.06
CA ARG A 273 15.08 5.12 -5.18
C ARG A 273 15.31 6.40 -5.99
N SER A 274 14.26 7.18 -6.21
CA SER A 274 14.36 8.44 -6.96
C SER A 274 15.14 9.51 -6.21
N LYS A 275 15.12 9.49 -4.89
CA LYS A 275 15.95 10.35 -4.02
C LYS A 275 17.45 10.04 -4.18
N THR A 276 17.82 8.87 -4.68
CA THR A 276 19.21 8.50 -4.93
C THR A 276 19.76 9.04 -6.26
N LYS A 277 18.98 9.84 -7.03
CA LYS A 277 19.56 10.63 -8.13
C LYS A 277 20.66 11.50 -7.53
N ASN A 278 21.88 11.28 -7.96
CA ASN A 278 23.04 12.09 -7.59
C ASN A 278 22.74 13.55 -7.93
N VAL A 279 22.34 14.32 -6.92
CA VAL A 279 22.18 15.76 -7.08
C VAL A 279 23.55 16.34 -7.42
N LYS A 280 23.69 16.93 -8.58
CA LYS A 280 24.93 17.56 -9.02
C LYS A 280 25.02 18.98 -8.45
N ILE A 281 25.98 19.19 -7.56
CA ILE A 281 26.22 20.49 -6.93
C ILE A 281 27.53 21.07 -7.43
N ALA A 282 27.50 22.28 -7.97
CA ALA A 282 28.68 23.04 -8.29
C ALA A 282 28.97 24.08 -7.21
N ILE A 283 30.21 24.12 -6.70
CA ILE A 283 30.68 25.16 -5.77
C ILE A 283 31.65 26.06 -6.54
N LEU A 284 31.22 27.27 -6.85
CA LEU A 284 32.01 28.23 -7.61
C LEU A 284 32.87 29.07 -6.67
N THR A 285 34.21 28.92 -6.81
CA THR A 285 35.17 29.65 -5.99
C THR A 285 36.19 30.35 -6.90
N SER A 286 36.36 31.65 -6.73
CA SER A 286 37.43 32.38 -7.39
C SER A 286 38.61 32.73 -6.46
N ARG A 287 38.31 33.29 -5.29
CA ARG A 287 39.30 33.72 -4.31
C ARG A 287 39.25 32.97 -2.98
N HIS A 288 38.21 32.14 -2.75
CA HIS A 288 37.94 31.48 -1.49
C HIS A 288 38.05 29.94 -1.57
N GLN A 289 39.13 29.44 -2.20
CA GLN A 289 39.29 28.00 -2.45
C GLN A 289 39.22 27.14 -1.16
N SER A 290 39.86 27.62 -0.08
CA SER A 290 39.83 26.89 1.20
C SER A 290 38.42 26.82 1.81
N ALA A 291 37.64 27.92 1.73
CA ALA A 291 36.26 27.93 2.19
C ALA A 291 35.35 27.04 1.32
N GLY A 292 35.58 27.03 0.00
CA GLY A 292 34.91 26.12 -0.95
C GLY A 292 35.20 24.65 -0.65
N TYR A 293 36.43 24.33 -0.31
CA TYR A 293 36.82 22.98 0.07
C TYR A 293 36.15 22.53 1.38
N LEU A 294 36.13 23.39 2.40
CA LEU A 294 35.46 23.12 3.66
C LEU A 294 33.95 22.90 3.45
N LEU A 295 33.32 23.77 2.65
CA LEU A 295 31.91 23.62 2.30
C LEU A 295 31.66 22.29 1.58
N LYS A 296 32.50 21.95 0.59
CA LYS A 296 32.40 20.67 -0.10
C LYS A 296 32.42 19.49 0.87
N LYS A 297 33.40 19.46 1.79
CA LYS A 297 33.52 18.37 2.77
C LYS A 297 32.33 18.27 3.70
N GLU A 298 31.78 19.40 4.12
CA GLU A 298 30.58 19.42 4.98
C GLU A 298 29.33 18.97 4.20
N LEU A 299 29.18 19.37 2.94
CA LEU A 299 28.06 18.92 2.10
C LEU A 299 28.16 17.43 1.73
N GLU A 300 29.37 16.91 1.43
CA GLU A 300 29.61 15.47 1.22
C GLU A 300 29.22 14.64 2.44
N ARG A 301 29.41 15.20 3.63
CA ARG A 301 29.01 14.55 4.89
C ARG A 301 27.50 14.60 5.12
N ARG A 302 26.84 15.72 4.77
CA ARG A 302 25.38 15.92 4.93
C ARG A 302 24.56 15.20 3.86
N TYR A 303 25.06 15.14 2.64
CA TYR A 303 24.34 14.63 1.47
C TYR A 303 25.13 13.52 0.79
N THR A 304 24.94 12.29 1.24
CA THR A 304 25.65 11.10 0.72
C THR A 304 25.30 10.77 -0.74
N ASN A 305 24.19 11.30 -1.23
CA ASN A 305 23.66 11.13 -2.60
C ASN A 305 23.91 12.35 -3.51
N ALA A 306 24.81 13.27 -3.14
CA ALA A 306 25.17 14.40 -3.96
C ALA A 306 26.56 14.24 -4.58
N SER A 307 26.67 14.54 -5.86
CA SER A 307 27.96 14.68 -6.56
C SER A 307 28.39 16.16 -6.50
N ILE A 308 29.43 16.46 -5.72
CA ILE A 308 29.83 17.83 -5.45
C ILE A 308 31.16 18.14 -6.15
N THR A 309 31.14 19.08 -7.06
CA THR A 309 32.30 19.55 -7.78
C THR A 309 32.66 20.99 -7.40
N THR A 310 33.94 21.31 -7.45
CA THR A 310 34.46 22.66 -7.18
C THR A 310 35.17 23.18 -8.43
N PRO A 311 34.43 23.56 -9.50
CA PRO A 311 35.05 24.16 -10.64
C PRO A 311 35.68 25.49 -10.25
N ILE A 312 36.95 25.68 -10.61
CA ILE A 312 37.65 26.95 -10.46
C ILE A 312 37.13 27.91 -11.53
N CYS A 313 36.37 28.91 -11.11
CA CYS A 313 35.85 29.91 -12.05
C CYS A 313 36.81 31.10 -12.16
N ASP A 314 37.55 31.16 -13.26
CA ASP A 314 38.12 32.41 -13.70
C ASP A 314 37.01 33.20 -14.44
N LYS A 315 36.68 34.39 -13.93
CA LYS A 315 35.61 35.25 -14.49
C LYS A 315 35.71 35.52 -15.98
N ALA A 316 36.87 35.28 -16.57
CA ALA A 316 37.16 35.55 -17.97
C ALA A 316 36.80 34.41 -18.95
N ASN A 317 36.66 33.16 -18.48
CA ASN A 317 36.45 31.96 -19.31
C ASN A 317 35.25 31.13 -18.89
N PHE A 318 34.23 31.76 -18.33
CA PHE A 318 33.07 31.06 -17.79
C PHE A 318 32.03 30.80 -18.88
N ASN A 319 31.80 29.53 -19.21
CA ASN A 319 30.74 29.16 -20.14
C ASN A 319 29.47 28.83 -19.31
N GLU A 320 28.43 29.66 -19.44
CA GLU A 320 27.14 29.47 -18.76
C GLU A 320 26.50 28.13 -19.12
N ASP A 321 26.71 27.62 -20.32
CA ASP A 321 26.17 26.34 -20.79
C ASP A 321 26.70 25.15 -19.97
N SER A 322 27.93 25.27 -19.43
CA SER A 322 28.51 24.19 -18.58
C SER A 322 27.88 24.08 -17.19
N LEU A 323 27.09 25.06 -16.76
CA LEU A 323 26.40 25.05 -15.48
C LEU A 323 24.98 24.49 -15.59
N SER A 324 24.43 24.37 -16.76
CA SER A 324 23.10 23.82 -16.99
C SER A 324 22.97 22.33 -16.54
N GLU A 325 24.10 21.64 -16.42
CA GLU A 325 24.14 20.24 -15.94
C GLU A 325 24.07 20.09 -14.42
N TYR A 326 24.15 21.21 -13.66
CA TYR A 326 24.10 21.16 -12.17
C TYR A 326 22.70 21.52 -11.66
N ASP A 327 22.26 20.75 -10.71
CA ASP A 327 20.95 20.94 -10.06
C ASP A 327 20.98 22.09 -9.05
N LEU A 328 22.15 22.33 -8.41
CA LEU A 328 22.37 23.41 -7.45
C LEU A 328 23.74 24.05 -7.68
N ILE A 329 23.75 25.36 -7.70
CA ILE A 329 24.99 26.16 -7.80
C ILE A 329 25.17 26.95 -6.50
N ILE A 330 26.33 26.79 -5.88
CA ILE A 330 26.71 27.57 -4.68
C ILE A 330 27.90 28.49 -5.09
N SER A 331 27.74 29.77 -4.94
CA SER A 331 28.75 30.74 -5.34
C SER A 331 29.30 31.52 -4.16
N PHE A 332 30.62 31.68 -4.09
CA PHE A 332 31.26 32.62 -3.18
C PHE A 332 31.30 34.02 -3.78
N GLY A 333 30.31 34.83 -3.37
CA GLY A 333 30.08 36.17 -3.88
C GLY A 333 28.91 36.24 -4.87
N PRO A 334 28.51 37.49 -5.25
CA PRO A 334 27.39 37.70 -6.14
C PRO A 334 27.70 37.18 -7.55
N ILE A 335 26.76 36.45 -8.13
CA ILE A 335 26.80 35.94 -9.50
C ILE A 335 25.51 36.34 -10.20
N SER A 336 25.62 36.79 -11.47
CA SER A 336 24.46 37.15 -12.29
C SER A 336 24.17 36.01 -13.26
N LEU A 337 23.41 35.02 -12.80
CA LEU A 337 22.93 33.92 -13.63
C LEU A 337 21.41 33.85 -13.54
N GLN A 338 20.73 33.52 -14.62
CA GLN A 338 19.27 33.38 -14.68
C GLN A 338 18.75 31.97 -14.24
N GLN A 339 19.54 31.21 -13.52
CA GLN A 339 19.15 29.87 -13.08
C GLN A 339 18.41 29.89 -11.76
N GLN A 340 17.47 28.94 -11.58
CA GLN A 340 16.52 28.94 -10.42
C GLN A 340 17.13 28.52 -9.08
N ASN A 341 18.24 27.75 -9.07
CA ASN A 341 18.79 27.15 -7.84
C ASN A 341 20.22 27.65 -7.59
N ILE A 342 20.35 28.92 -7.15
CA ILE A 342 21.64 29.52 -6.81
C ILE A 342 21.64 29.97 -5.37
N VAL A 343 22.69 29.60 -4.63
CA VAL A 343 22.96 30.09 -3.27
C VAL A 343 24.25 30.92 -3.29
N ALA A 344 24.14 32.20 -3.00
CA ALA A 344 25.30 33.04 -2.82
C ALA A 344 25.76 33.09 -1.36
N ILE A 345 27.04 32.79 -1.11
CA ILE A 345 27.65 32.81 0.22
C ILE A 345 28.69 33.93 0.26
N ASN A 346 28.59 34.80 1.23
CA ASN A 346 29.57 35.88 1.43
C ASN A 346 30.50 35.54 2.62
N GLY A 347 31.70 35.07 2.34
CA GLY A 347 32.69 34.72 3.33
C GLY A 347 32.67 33.24 3.72
N ILE A 348 32.95 32.95 5.01
CA ILE A 348 32.94 31.57 5.54
C ILE A 348 31.49 31.12 5.72
N PRO A 349 31.11 29.88 5.29
CA PRO A 349 29.77 29.36 5.45
C PRO A 349 29.33 29.32 6.93
N VAL A 350 28.15 29.87 7.20
CA VAL A 350 27.53 29.88 8.53
C VAL A 350 26.23 29.03 8.50
N GLU A 351 25.66 28.72 9.66
CA GLU A 351 24.48 27.84 9.77
C GLU A 351 23.29 28.29 8.94
N GLU A 352 23.11 29.59 8.73
CA GLU A 352 22.05 30.14 7.87
C GLU A 352 22.23 29.73 6.41
N ASN A 353 23.46 29.71 5.91
CA ASN A 353 23.77 29.23 4.55
C ASN A 353 23.44 27.74 4.40
N TYR A 354 23.75 26.94 5.41
CA TYR A 354 23.39 25.50 5.38
C TYR A 354 21.87 25.30 5.40
N ARG A 355 21.11 26.10 6.17
CA ARG A 355 19.65 26.08 6.15
C ARG A 355 19.07 26.45 4.78
N MET A 356 19.65 27.42 4.10
CA MET A 356 19.25 27.76 2.72
C MET A 356 19.49 26.60 1.76
N ILE A 357 20.66 25.98 1.85
CA ILE A 357 21.01 24.80 1.03
C ILE A 357 20.05 23.63 1.37
N ASP A 358 19.84 23.33 2.67
CA ASP A 358 18.91 22.29 3.12
C ASP A 358 17.50 22.50 2.56
N ASN A 359 17.02 23.75 2.54
CA ASN A 359 15.70 24.07 2.01
C ASN A 359 15.60 23.84 0.48
N ILE A 360 16.67 24.15 -0.25
CA ILE A 360 16.71 23.89 -1.70
C ILE A 360 16.83 22.38 -1.96
N MET A 361 17.72 21.70 -1.25
CA MET A 361 17.86 20.23 -1.34
C MET A 361 16.57 19.50 -0.98
N LYS A 362 15.86 19.97 0.05
CA LYS A 362 14.52 19.47 0.38
C LYS A 362 13.53 19.70 -0.76
N LYS A 363 13.51 20.87 -1.38
CA LYS A 363 12.64 21.15 -2.53
C LYS A 363 12.95 20.26 -3.74
N MET A 364 14.21 19.96 -4.00
CA MET A 364 14.65 19.05 -5.07
C MET A 364 14.29 17.58 -4.79
N ASN A 365 14.30 17.19 -3.52
CA ASN A 365 13.97 15.83 -3.07
C ASN A 365 12.49 15.63 -2.72
N TYR A 366 11.70 16.71 -2.61
CA TYR A 366 10.26 16.64 -2.30
C TYR A 366 9.44 16.99 -3.54
N VAL A 367 8.72 16.01 -4.02
CA VAL A 367 7.76 16.14 -5.13
C VAL A 367 6.56 17.02 -4.72
N PHE A 368 6.37 17.23 -3.42
CA PHE A 368 5.27 18.02 -2.89
C PHE A 368 5.74 19.04 -1.87
N VAL A 369 5.66 20.29 -2.25
CA VAL A 369 5.57 21.39 -1.29
C VAL A 369 4.08 21.67 -1.09
N THR A 370 3.48 21.09 -0.07
CA THR A 370 2.18 21.56 0.40
C THR A 370 2.40 22.93 1.04
N LYS A 371 2.10 23.97 0.31
CA LYS A 371 2.00 25.32 0.87
C LYS A 371 0.65 25.40 1.54
N ILE A 372 0.62 25.55 2.86
CA ILE A 372 -0.61 25.84 3.60
C ILE A 372 -0.92 27.32 3.39
N ASP A 373 -1.80 27.60 2.43
CA ASP A 373 -2.22 28.97 2.11
C ASP A 373 -3.47 29.42 2.89
N TYR A 374 -4.13 28.49 3.58
CA TYR A 374 -5.36 28.77 4.29
C TYR A 374 -5.41 28.03 5.64
N PHE A 375 -5.83 28.75 6.68
CA PHE A 375 -6.01 28.22 8.03
C PHE A 375 -7.33 28.75 8.63
N THR A 376 -8.16 27.86 9.19
CA THR A 376 -9.39 28.25 9.91
C THR A 376 -9.42 27.69 11.32
N LYS A 377 -9.97 28.48 12.28
CA LYS A 377 -10.26 28.05 13.66
C LYS A 377 -11.74 27.78 13.89
N LYS A 378 -12.55 27.75 12.85
CA LYS A 378 -13.99 27.46 12.95
C LYS A 378 -14.22 26.00 13.31
N LYS A 379 -15.31 25.73 14.04
CA LYS A 379 -15.82 24.37 14.23
C LYS A 379 -16.87 24.08 13.16
N TYR A 380 -16.79 22.89 12.59
CA TYR A 380 -17.69 22.44 11.53
C TYR A 380 -18.51 21.24 12.01
N ASN A 381 -19.76 21.16 11.58
CA ASN A 381 -20.68 20.08 11.96
C ASN A 381 -20.45 18.81 11.13
N ASN A 382 -19.89 18.95 9.95
CA ASN A 382 -19.54 17.84 9.07
C ASN A 382 -18.36 18.20 8.15
N LYS A 383 -17.80 17.18 7.51
CA LYS A 383 -16.64 17.25 6.62
C LYS A 383 -16.92 18.12 5.38
N GLU A 384 -18.11 18.01 4.80
CA GLU A 384 -18.48 18.74 3.60
C GLU A 384 -18.48 20.27 3.84
N ASN A 385 -18.98 20.74 4.97
CA ASN A 385 -18.97 22.15 5.31
C ASN A 385 -17.54 22.68 5.57
N LEU A 386 -16.67 21.86 6.14
CA LEU A 386 -15.25 22.18 6.29
C LEU A 386 -14.60 22.33 4.91
N LEU A 387 -14.80 21.37 4.02
CA LEU A 387 -14.23 21.37 2.67
C LEU A 387 -14.75 22.56 1.84
N LYS A 388 -16.03 22.85 1.93
CA LYS A 388 -16.61 24.05 1.27
C LYS A 388 -15.94 25.35 1.70
N ASP A 389 -15.75 25.54 3.00
CA ASP A 389 -15.13 26.77 3.54
C ASP A 389 -13.64 26.86 3.15
N LEU A 390 -12.91 25.73 3.22
CA LEU A 390 -11.51 25.66 2.79
C LEU A 390 -11.35 25.97 1.31
N LEU A 391 -12.16 25.36 0.45
CA LEU A 391 -12.09 25.54 -1.01
C LEU A 391 -12.52 26.94 -1.45
N LEU A 392 -13.45 27.55 -0.74
CA LEU A 392 -13.79 28.98 -0.94
C LEU A 392 -12.60 29.87 -0.56
N GLY A 393 -11.91 29.55 0.55
CA GLY A 393 -10.75 30.31 1.03
C GLY A 393 -9.56 30.29 0.07
N ILE A 394 -9.34 29.19 -0.64
CA ILE A 394 -8.28 29.06 -1.65
C ILE A 394 -8.73 29.39 -3.08
N GLY A 395 -9.99 29.78 -3.28
CA GLY A 395 -10.52 30.14 -4.59
C GLY A 395 -10.84 28.97 -5.53
N ALA A 396 -10.97 27.74 -5.01
CA ALA A 396 -11.19 26.52 -5.77
C ALA A 396 -12.53 25.78 -5.45
N PRO A 397 -13.69 26.47 -5.41
CA PRO A 397 -14.96 25.85 -4.97
C PRO A 397 -15.45 24.71 -5.88
N LYS A 398 -15.01 24.68 -7.15
CA LYS A 398 -15.39 23.64 -8.12
C LYS A 398 -14.79 22.26 -7.84
N MET A 399 -13.80 22.19 -6.97
CA MET A 399 -13.12 20.94 -6.62
C MET A 399 -13.87 20.10 -5.57
N LEU A 400 -14.96 20.63 -4.99
CA LEU A 400 -15.65 19.99 -3.88
C LEU A 400 -16.18 18.59 -4.23
N GLU A 401 -16.85 18.43 -5.36
CA GLU A 401 -17.41 17.14 -5.80
C GLU A 401 -16.31 16.12 -6.02
N SER A 402 -15.23 16.50 -6.69
CA SER A 402 -14.09 15.64 -6.96
C SER A 402 -13.40 15.16 -5.67
N ILE A 403 -13.27 16.05 -4.68
CA ILE A 403 -12.70 15.70 -3.38
C ILE A 403 -13.65 14.78 -2.59
N LEU A 404 -14.96 15.06 -2.59
CA LEU A 404 -15.94 14.21 -1.90
C LEU A 404 -16.02 12.82 -2.50
N ASP A 405 -16.07 12.70 -3.83
CA ASP A 405 -16.03 11.41 -4.52
C ASP A 405 -14.79 10.59 -4.17
N ARG A 406 -13.67 11.28 -4.03
CA ARG A 406 -12.41 10.64 -3.66
C ARG A 406 -12.37 10.20 -2.21
N GLU A 407 -12.91 10.98 -1.32
CA GLU A 407 -13.03 10.66 0.11
C GLU A 407 -14.01 9.51 0.38
N GLU A 408 -15.02 9.31 -0.47
CA GLU A 408 -15.88 8.13 -0.45
C GLU A 408 -15.11 6.87 -0.90
N PHE A 409 -14.14 7.04 -1.80
CA PHE A 409 -13.34 5.94 -2.29
C PHE A 409 -12.31 5.45 -1.26
N SER A 410 -11.61 6.38 -0.62
CA SER A 410 -10.63 6.09 0.43
C SER A 410 -10.46 7.32 1.31
N THR A 411 -10.61 7.15 2.62
CA THR A 411 -10.41 8.25 3.56
C THR A 411 -8.95 8.68 3.55
N THR A 412 -8.74 10.00 3.56
CA THR A 412 -7.40 10.59 3.65
C THR A 412 -7.03 10.94 5.10
N ASP A 413 -7.67 10.30 6.07
CA ASP A 413 -7.37 10.45 7.47
C ASP A 413 -5.97 9.89 7.78
N ILE A 414 -5.11 10.74 8.34
CA ILE A 414 -3.74 10.37 8.74
C ILE A 414 -3.73 9.90 10.20
N SER A 415 -4.48 10.59 11.04
CA SER A 415 -4.67 10.28 12.46
C SER A 415 -5.95 10.95 12.97
N ASP A 416 -6.37 10.63 14.19
CA ASP A 416 -7.56 11.22 14.80
C ASP A 416 -7.60 12.75 14.65
N GLY A 417 -8.58 13.24 13.89
CA GLY A 417 -8.79 14.65 13.62
C GLY A 417 -7.85 15.30 12.61
N ILE A 418 -7.02 14.53 11.91
CA ILE A 418 -6.15 15.02 10.84
C ILE A 418 -6.45 14.27 9.55
N ALA A 419 -6.91 15.02 8.56
CA ALA A 419 -7.11 14.53 7.20
C ALA A 419 -6.52 15.50 6.18
N ILE A 420 -6.03 15.01 5.07
CA ILE A 420 -5.57 15.83 3.95
C ILE A 420 -6.43 15.52 2.74
N PRO A 421 -7.44 16.37 2.47
CA PRO A 421 -8.24 16.23 1.26
C PRO A 421 -7.37 16.48 0.05
N LEU A 422 -7.45 15.59 -0.93
CA LEU A 422 -6.67 15.66 -2.15
C LEU A 422 -7.57 15.77 -3.35
N ASP A 423 -7.17 16.58 -4.29
CA ASP A 423 -7.75 16.58 -5.64
C ASP A 423 -6.62 16.53 -6.67
N ASN A 424 -6.91 15.96 -7.83
CA ASN A 424 -6.04 16.05 -8.98
C ASN A 424 -6.17 17.47 -9.55
N CYS A 425 -5.42 18.43 -9.00
CA CYS A 425 -5.30 19.74 -9.60
C CYS A 425 -4.65 19.59 -10.99
N GLN A 426 -5.42 19.88 -12.03
CA GLN A 426 -4.89 20.19 -13.35
C GLN A 426 -4.34 21.61 -13.38
#